data_e60ebd416e9381642f9153d1556de756
#
_entry.id   e60ebd416e9381642f9153d1556de756
#
_cell.length_a   1.000
_cell.length_b   1.000
_cell.length_c   1.000
_cell.angle_alpha   90.00
_cell.angle_beta   90.00
_cell.angle_gamma   90.00
#
_symmetry.space_group_name_H-M   'P 1'
#
loop_
_entity.id
_entity.type
_entity.pdbx_description
1 polymer ?
#
loop_
_entity_poly.entity_id
_entity_poly.type
_entity_poly.pdbx_seq_one_letter_code
_entity_poly.pdbx_strand_id
1 'polypeptide(L)'
;MAKKYDNRYWEEETPETIKFGTYFMRCFDKAGKLQFGVWYKSRNTGDEVFQVKFVLDRKALFSSDEAPSYLRQLVYDWEEMIESGEVDD
;
A
#
# COMPACT_ATOMS: atom_id res chain seq x y z
N MET A 1 -17.04 15.89 18.12
CA MET A 1 -16.77 15.75 17.79
C MET A 1 -16.67 14.99 16.91
N ALA A 2 -16.95 14.64 16.63
CA ALA A 2 -16.90 13.78 15.80
C ALA A 2 -16.05 13.92 14.75
N LYS A 3 -15.59 14.73 14.59
CA LYS A 3 -14.85 14.97 13.65
C LYS A 3 -13.78 14.14 13.43
N LYS A 4 -13.23 13.42 14.25
CA LYS A 4 -12.22 12.62 14.00
C LYS A 4 -12.60 11.55 13.13
N TYR A 5 -13.76 11.14 13.10
CA TYR A 5 -14.16 10.08 12.24
C TYR A 5 -14.26 10.55 10.84
N ASP A 6 -14.42 11.83 10.65
CA ASP A 6 -14.55 12.36 9.35
C ASP A 6 -13.25 12.75 8.79
N ASN A 7 -12.18 12.40 9.43
CA ASN A 7 -10.89 12.78 8.96
C ASN A 7 -10.59 12.04 7.69
N ARG A 8 -10.80 12.69 6.60
CA ARG A 8 -10.58 12.08 5.30
C ARG A 8 -9.19 12.41 4.84
N TYR A 9 -8.23 11.67 5.38
CA TYR A 9 -6.83 11.94 5.08
C TYR A 9 -6.56 11.87 3.59
N TRP A 10 -7.34 11.07 2.88
CA TRP A 10 -7.14 10.94 1.44
C TRP A 10 -7.52 12.20 0.68
N GLU A 11 -8.20 13.12 1.33
CA GLU A 11 -8.53 14.40 0.69
C GLU A 11 -7.50 15.46 1.00
N GLU A 12 -6.64 15.22 1.98
CA GLU A 12 -5.67 16.21 2.40
C GLU A 12 -4.32 16.01 1.77
N GLU A 13 -4.06 14.85 1.23
CA GLU A 13 -2.80 14.55 0.59
C GLU A 13 -3.07 13.91 -0.74
N THR A 14 -2.20 14.17 -1.71
CA THR A 14 -2.33 13.52 -3.00
C THR A 14 -1.05 12.77 -3.28
N PRO A 15 -0.88 11.62 -2.67
CA PRO A 15 0.35 10.86 -2.83
C PRO A 15 0.42 10.23 -4.20
N GLU A 16 1.63 9.83 -4.54
CA GLU A 16 1.87 9.12 -5.77
C GLU A 16 1.24 7.74 -5.69
N THR A 17 0.70 7.27 -6.80
CA THR A 17 0.16 5.92 -6.88
C THR A 17 1.21 5.02 -7.49
N ILE A 18 1.58 3.99 -6.76
CA ILE A 18 2.57 3.02 -7.24
C ILE A 18 1.81 1.78 -7.65
N LYS A 19 1.86 1.47 -8.93
CA LYS A 19 1.20 0.27 -9.45
C LYS A 19 2.21 -0.86 -9.55
N PHE A 20 1.78 -2.05 -9.17
CA PHE A 20 2.63 -3.22 -9.29
C PHE A 20 1.73 -4.40 -9.61
N GLY A 21 1.81 -4.87 -10.84
CA GLY A 21 0.89 -5.90 -11.31
C GLY A 21 -0.52 -5.36 -11.34
N THR A 22 -1.44 -6.09 -10.77
CA THR A 22 -2.82 -5.63 -10.68
C THR A 22 -3.09 -4.91 -9.37
N TYR A 23 -2.04 -4.60 -8.62
CA TYR A 23 -2.19 -3.96 -7.33
C TYR A 23 -1.66 -2.53 -7.38
N PHE A 24 -1.98 -1.78 -6.35
CA PHE A 24 -1.42 -0.45 -6.21
C PHE A 24 -1.23 -0.14 -4.73
N MET A 25 -0.41 0.86 -4.46
CA MET A 25 -0.29 1.36 -3.10
C MET A 25 -0.09 2.87 -3.13
N ARG A 26 -0.52 3.51 -2.06
CA ARG A 26 -0.37 4.95 -1.86
C ARG A 26 -0.03 5.20 -0.41
N CYS A 27 0.99 6.02 -0.19
CA CYS A 27 1.41 6.32 1.17
C CYS A 27 0.99 7.72 1.54
N PHE A 28 0.19 7.83 2.58
CA PHE A 28 -0.25 9.11 3.11
C PHE A 28 0.60 9.41 4.33
N ASP A 29 1.73 10.07 4.09
CA ASP A 29 2.72 10.29 5.11
C ASP A 29 2.22 11.03 6.33
N LYS A 30 1.48 12.08 6.12
CA LYS A 30 1.00 12.86 7.24
C LYS A 30 0.03 12.09 8.11
N ALA A 31 -0.82 11.32 7.47
CA ALA A 31 -1.80 10.55 8.20
C ALA A 31 -1.22 9.25 8.75
N GLY A 32 -0.08 8.82 8.23
CA GLY A 32 0.51 7.58 8.65
C GLY A 32 -0.26 6.38 8.15
N LYS A 33 -0.78 6.47 6.93
CA LYS A 33 -1.59 5.40 6.35
C LYS A 33 -0.97 4.95 5.04
N LEU A 34 -0.97 3.66 4.82
CA LEU A 34 -0.49 3.10 3.56
C LEU A 34 -1.64 2.28 3.00
N GLN A 35 -2.17 2.71 1.87
CA GLN A 35 -3.29 2.04 1.23
C GLN A 35 -2.78 1.04 0.21
N PHE A 36 -3.41 -0.12 0.21
CA PHE A 36 -3.16 -1.16 -0.79
C PHE A 36 -4.48 -1.51 -1.44
N GLY A 37 -4.44 -1.86 -2.69
CA GLY A 37 -5.66 -2.29 -3.34
C GLY A 37 -5.38 -2.85 -4.71
N VAL A 38 -6.42 -2.92 -5.52
CA VAL A 38 -6.32 -3.42 -6.89
C VAL A 38 -6.76 -2.33 -7.83
N TRP A 39 -6.29 -2.39 -9.06
CA TRP A 39 -6.69 -1.44 -10.06
C TRP A 39 -7.00 -2.15 -11.35
N TYR A 40 -7.85 -1.54 -12.16
CA TYR A 40 -8.18 -2.08 -13.45
C TYR A 40 -8.67 -0.95 -14.34
N LYS A 41 -8.78 -1.21 -15.62
CA LYS A 41 -9.29 -0.24 -16.55
C LYS A 41 -10.74 -0.54 -16.81
N SER A 42 -11.59 0.48 -16.69
CA SER A 42 -13.00 0.31 -16.91
C SER A 42 -13.23 0.07 -18.41
N ARG A 43 -14.03 -0.93 -18.74
CA ARG A 43 -14.32 -1.21 -20.12
C ARG A 43 -15.17 -0.13 -20.74
N ASN A 44 -16.01 0.48 -19.93
CA ASN A 44 -16.95 1.46 -20.45
C ASN A 44 -16.30 2.79 -20.74
N THR A 45 -15.40 3.24 -19.89
CA THR A 45 -14.84 4.57 -20.04
C THR A 45 -13.35 4.57 -20.36
N GLY A 46 -12.68 3.45 -20.14
CA GLY A 46 -11.25 3.40 -20.36
C GLY A 46 -10.46 4.00 -19.23
N ASP A 47 -11.13 4.50 -18.20
CA ASP A 47 -10.46 5.10 -17.06
C ASP A 47 -9.92 4.05 -16.12
N GLU A 48 -8.89 4.42 -15.38
CA GLU A 48 -8.34 3.53 -14.37
C GLU A 48 -9.18 3.64 -13.11
N VAL A 49 -9.53 2.50 -12.55
CA VAL A 49 -10.33 2.44 -11.33
C VAL A 49 -9.50 1.80 -10.25
N PHE A 50 -9.45 2.43 -9.09
CA PHE A 50 -8.65 1.96 -7.97
C PHE A 50 -9.56 1.61 -6.80
N GLN A 51 -9.44 0.39 -6.30
CA GLN A 51 -10.26 -0.07 -5.19
C GLN A 51 -9.34 -0.39 -4.03
N VAL A 52 -9.49 0.34 -2.94
CA VAL A 52 -8.70 0.12 -1.74
C VAL A 52 -9.20 -1.12 -1.04
N LYS A 53 -8.31 -2.05 -0.77
CA LYS A 53 -8.67 -3.30 -0.10
C LYS A 53 -8.15 -3.38 1.31
N PHE A 54 -7.10 -2.66 1.62
CA PHE A 54 -6.48 -2.74 2.93
C PHE A 54 -5.74 -1.45 3.23
N VAL A 55 -5.82 -1.01 4.45
CA VAL A 55 -5.09 0.17 4.88
C VAL A 55 -4.22 -0.21 6.06
N LEU A 56 -2.92 0.00 5.91
CA LEU A 56 -1.99 -0.29 6.98
C LEU A 56 -1.72 1.01 7.73
N ASP A 57 -1.89 0.95 9.05
CA ASP A 57 -1.70 2.11 9.89
C ASP A 57 -0.27 2.06 10.44
N ARG A 58 0.47 3.16 10.27
CA ARG A 58 1.84 3.23 10.73
C ARG A 58 1.94 2.94 12.22
N LYS A 59 1.02 3.48 13.00
CA LYS A 59 1.05 3.23 14.42
C LYS A 59 0.91 1.76 14.74
N ALA A 60 0.00 1.09 14.06
CA ALA A 60 -0.21 -0.33 14.29
C ALA A 60 1.02 -1.13 13.93
N LEU A 61 1.65 -0.77 12.80
CA LEU A 61 2.82 -1.50 12.35
C LEU A 61 3.94 -1.40 13.37
N PHE A 62 4.17 -0.21 13.88
CA PHE A 62 5.26 -0.01 14.81
C PHE A 62 4.90 -0.26 16.26
N SER A 63 3.69 -0.72 16.51
CA SER A 63 3.33 -1.15 17.85
C SER A 63 3.88 -2.55 18.13
N SER A 64 4.35 -3.22 17.09
CA SER A 64 4.95 -4.54 17.24
C SER A 64 6.44 -4.42 17.01
N ASP A 65 7.22 -5.11 17.82
CA ASP A 65 8.66 -5.11 17.63
C ASP A 65 9.03 -5.95 16.41
N GLU A 66 8.23 -6.93 16.12
CA GLU A 66 8.58 -7.89 15.07
C GLU A 66 8.08 -7.51 13.69
N ALA A 67 6.92 -6.88 13.62
CA ALA A 67 6.28 -6.67 12.32
C ALA A 67 7.13 -5.89 11.33
N PRO A 68 7.71 -4.75 11.71
CA PRO A 68 8.52 -4.01 10.75
C PRO A 68 9.75 -4.79 10.29
N SER A 69 10.39 -5.49 11.23
CA SER A 69 11.57 -6.27 10.90
C SER A 69 11.21 -7.42 9.98
N TYR A 70 10.10 -8.06 10.27
CA TYR A 70 9.67 -9.19 9.47
C TYR A 70 9.40 -8.77 8.03
N LEU A 71 8.70 -7.65 7.85
CA LEU A 71 8.42 -7.16 6.51
C LEU A 71 9.69 -6.83 5.76
N ARG A 72 10.61 -6.15 6.43
CA ARG A 72 11.85 -5.76 5.78
C ARG A 72 12.64 -6.98 5.36
N GLN A 73 12.72 -7.98 6.25
CA GLN A 73 13.46 -9.18 5.95
C GLN A 73 12.79 -9.97 4.81
N LEU A 74 11.48 -10.00 4.80
CA LEU A 74 10.74 -10.71 3.77
C LEU A 74 11.01 -10.13 2.40
N VAL A 75 10.97 -8.81 2.28
CA VAL A 75 11.23 -8.16 1.01
C VAL A 75 12.66 -8.42 0.58
N TYR A 76 13.58 -8.36 1.51
CA TYR A 76 14.97 -8.60 1.20
C TYR A 76 15.17 -10.03 0.69
N ASP A 77 14.55 -11.00 1.35
CA ASP A 77 14.67 -12.39 0.95
C ASP A 77 14.09 -12.61 -0.45
N TRP A 78 12.97 -11.98 -0.72
CA TRP A 78 12.35 -12.12 -2.03
C TRP A 78 13.22 -11.54 -3.12
N GLU A 79 13.86 -10.40 -2.84
CA GLU A 79 14.75 -9.81 -3.80
C GLU A 79 15.91 -10.76 -4.12
N GLU A 80 16.43 -11.42 -3.09
CA GLU A 80 17.53 -12.34 -3.31
C GLU A 80 17.09 -13.55 -4.10
N MET A 81 15.89 -14.03 -3.88
CA MET A 81 15.38 -15.15 -4.62
C MET A 81 15.27 -14.84 -6.10
N ILE A 82 14.80 -13.64 -6.41
CA ILE A 82 14.64 -13.22 -7.80
C ILE A 82 16.01 -13.07 -8.45
N GLU A 83 16.96 -12.45 -7.75
CA GLU A 83 18.28 -12.22 -8.30
C GLU A 83 19.04 -13.51 -8.50
N SER A 84 18.79 -14.52 -7.67
CA SER A 84 19.50 -15.77 -7.79
C SER A 84 18.85 -16.70 -8.80
N GLY A 85 17.69 -16.32 -9.30
CA GLY A 85 17.02 -17.15 -10.29
C GLY A 85 16.18 -18.26 -9.71
N GLU A 86 15.99 -18.26 -8.40
CA GLU A 86 15.18 -19.30 -7.78
C GLU A 86 13.71 -19.11 -8.04
N VAL A 87 13.30 -17.90 -8.36
CA VAL A 87 11.92 -17.59 -8.60
C VAL A 87 11.80 -16.82 -9.90
N ASP A 88 10.84 -17.21 -10.71
CA ASP A 88 10.56 -16.48 -11.93
C ASP A 88 9.58 -15.42 -11.63
N ASP A 89 9.84 -14.23 -12.02
CA ASP A 89 8.93 -13.18 -11.69
C ASP A 89 8.14 -12.63 -12.88
#